data_8eedb843668a0c542c27a942cbccf94c
#
_entry.id   8eedb843668a0c542c27a942cbccf94c
#
_cell.length_a   1.000
_cell.length_b   1.000
_cell.length_c   1.000
_cell.angle_alpha   90.00
_cell.angle_beta   90.00
_cell.angle_gamma   90.00
#
_symmetry.space_group_name_H-M   'P 1'
#
loop_
_entity.id
_entity.type
_entity.pdbx_description
1 polymer ?
#
loop_
_entity_poly.entity_id
_entity_poly.type
_entity_poly.pdbx_seq_one_letter_code
_entity_poly.pdbx_strand_id
1 'polypeptide(L)'
;MRATLQLAPLTVLVLVSSQLLAQATPGSAPVKTPSAEAQPWEYNLTVDGYIIPDGTSYIDPVFTADHNWLHLEARYNYENLRTGSLWVGYNFSLGDVDSGDKWELDITPMIGGVFGRTTGIAPGLEVSLNYKRKIEASLTNEYVFDTRSKSGNFYYAWPQLTYSPKEWLHVGAVAQRTDAYHSPVNIQRGFLVGFSHKIASSHKKWEFTTYVFNPGISGTTAVLEAGVGF
;
A
#
# COMPACT_ATOMS: atom_id res chain seq x y z
N MET A 1 -33.35 31.90 -17.80
CA MET A 1 -33.62 30.47 -17.61
C MET A 1 -32.65 29.96 -16.53
N ARG A 2 -33.17 29.70 -15.34
CA ARG A 2 -32.37 29.13 -14.22
C ARG A 2 -32.61 27.62 -14.21
N ALA A 3 -31.60 26.84 -14.44
CA ALA A 3 -31.66 25.41 -14.31
C ALA A 3 -31.31 25.04 -12.84
N THR A 4 -32.28 24.52 -12.11
CA THR A 4 -32.14 23.99 -10.75
C THR A 4 -31.66 22.55 -10.85
N LEU A 5 -30.45 22.28 -10.41
CA LEU A 5 -29.91 20.94 -10.32
C LEU A 5 -30.43 20.31 -9.02
N GLN A 6 -31.29 19.32 -9.12
CA GLN A 6 -31.75 18.51 -7.97
C GLN A 6 -30.73 17.44 -7.68
N LEU A 7 -30.10 17.50 -6.50
CA LEU A 7 -29.34 16.41 -5.93
C LEU A 7 -30.31 15.35 -5.38
N ALA A 8 -30.24 14.14 -5.90
CA ALA A 8 -30.91 12.98 -5.34
C ALA A 8 -30.13 12.47 -4.10
N PRO A 9 -30.82 12.08 -3.02
CA PRO A 9 -30.17 11.55 -1.84
C PRO A 9 -29.67 10.13 -2.10
N LEU A 10 -28.40 9.88 -1.76
CA LEU A 10 -27.79 8.55 -1.76
C LEU A 10 -28.35 7.76 -0.56
N THR A 11 -29.29 6.86 -0.83
CA THR A 11 -29.88 5.98 0.20
C THR A 11 -28.90 4.83 0.42
N VAL A 12 -28.23 4.83 1.56
CA VAL A 12 -27.44 3.68 2.02
C VAL A 12 -28.41 2.58 2.47
N LEU A 13 -28.52 1.52 1.69
CA LEU A 13 -29.34 0.34 2.02
C LEU A 13 -28.58 -0.55 3.01
N VAL A 14 -28.92 -0.46 4.31
CA VAL A 14 -28.46 -1.40 5.34
C VAL A 14 -29.29 -2.68 5.22
N LEU A 15 -28.70 -3.74 4.66
CA LEU A 15 -29.28 -5.07 4.67
C LEU A 15 -29.14 -5.69 6.06
N VAL A 16 -30.21 -5.67 6.84
CA VAL A 16 -30.33 -6.47 8.07
C VAL A 16 -30.65 -7.91 7.67
N SER A 17 -29.67 -8.80 7.79
CA SER A 17 -29.89 -10.24 7.60
C SER A 17 -30.64 -10.81 8.81
N SER A 18 -31.88 -11.20 8.60
CA SER A 18 -32.71 -11.96 9.54
C SER A 18 -32.11 -13.35 9.76
N GLN A 19 -31.76 -13.66 11.01
CA GLN A 19 -31.32 -14.98 11.42
C GLN A 19 -32.50 -15.96 11.37
N LEU A 20 -32.41 -16.97 10.51
CA LEU A 20 -33.27 -18.17 10.61
C LEU A 20 -32.84 -18.98 11.85
N LEU A 21 -33.76 -19.12 12.81
CA LEU A 21 -33.64 -20.08 13.90
C LEU A 21 -33.72 -21.49 13.31
N ALA A 22 -32.60 -22.19 13.21
CA ALA A 22 -32.56 -23.61 12.95
C ALA A 22 -32.87 -24.37 14.26
N GLN A 23 -33.94 -25.16 14.26
CA GLN A 23 -34.29 -26.06 15.35
C GLN A 23 -33.22 -27.15 15.50
N ALA A 24 -32.66 -27.25 16.69
CA ALA A 24 -31.69 -28.27 17.04
C ALA A 24 -32.35 -29.65 17.14
N THR A 25 -31.87 -30.60 16.35
CA THR A 25 -32.13 -32.03 16.52
C THR A 25 -31.17 -32.57 17.59
N PRO A 26 -31.64 -33.32 18.62
CA PRO A 26 -30.76 -33.88 19.64
C PRO A 26 -30.05 -35.13 19.07
N GLY A 27 -28.74 -35.12 19.01
CA GLY A 27 -27.95 -36.32 18.74
C GLY A 27 -26.68 -36.23 17.91
N SER A 28 -26.10 -35.07 17.70
CA SER A 28 -24.77 -35.00 17.12
C SER A 28 -23.73 -34.66 18.19
N ALA A 29 -22.65 -35.47 18.24
CA ALA A 29 -21.49 -35.21 19.07
C ALA A 29 -20.95 -33.79 18.80
N PRO A 30 -20.36 -33.09 19.79
CA PRO A 30 -19.85 -31.76 19.58
C PRO A 30 -18.75 -31.79 18.49
N VAL A 31 -19.07 -31.22 17.34
CA VAL A 31 -18.07 -30.88 16.36
C VAL A 31 -17.16 -29.87 17.06
N LYS A 32 -15.92 -30.27 17.37
CA LYS A 32 -14.88 -29.35 17.77
C LYS A 32 -14.73 -28.32 16.61
N THR A 33 -15.35 -27.17 16.78
CA THR A 33 -15.00 -26.01 15.95
C THR A 33 -13.50 -25.80 16.14
N PRO A 34 -12.68 -25.79 15.09
CA PRO A 34 -11.29 -25.39 15.23
C PRO A 34 -11.33 -24.01 15.91
N SER A 35 -10.69 -23.87 17.04
CA SER A 35 -10.45 -22.56 17.63
C SER A 35 -9.62 -21.83 16.55
N ALA A 36 -10.19 -20.83 15.93
CA ALA A 36 -9.44 -19.92 15.08
C ALA A 36 -8.40 -19.31 16.03
N GLU A 37 -7.16 -19.81 15.96
CA GLU A 37 -6.05 -19.13 16.60
C GLU A 37 -6.06 -17.71 16.05
N ALA A 38 -6.16 -16.74 16.94
CA ALA A 38 -6.12 -15.34 16.54
C ALA A 38 -4.78 -15.12 15.81
N GLN A 39 -4.84 -14.74 14.54
CA GLN A 39 -3.63 -14.49 13.78
C GLN A 39 -2.86 -13.36 14.48
N PRO A 40 -1.53 -13.49 14.62
CA PRO A 40 -0.73 -12.43 15.22
C PRO A 40 -0.78 -11.16 14.36
N TRP A 41 -0.53 -10.02 14.98
CA TRP A 41 -0.27 -8.79 14.25
C TRP A 41 1.05 -8.92 13.48
N GLU A 42 1.06 -8.44 12.26
CA GLU A 42 2.25 -8.29 11.42
C GLU A 42 2.61 -6.81 11.35
N TYR A 43 3.88 -6.49 11.61
CA TYR A 43 4.37 -5.12 11.58
C TYR A 43 5.47 -4.99 10.55
N ASN A 44 5.48 -3.88 9.84
CA ASN A 44 6.59 -3.52 8.96
C ASN A 44 6.99 -2.07 9.17
N LEU A 45 8.28 -1.80 9.13
CA LEU A 45 8.85 -0.46 9.10
C LEU A 45 9.75 -0.36 7.88
N THR A 46 9.42 0.54 6.97
CA THR A 46 10.24 0.88 5.80
C THR A 46 10.72 2.31 5.92
N VAL A 47 11.95 2.57 5.54
CA VAL A 47 12.52 3.91 5.50
C VAL A 47 13.16 4.13 4.14
N ASP A 48 12.65 5.09 3.38
CA ASP A 48 13.19 5.53 2.11
C ASP A 48 14.07 6.76 2.28
N GLY A 49 15.30 6.66 1.82
CA GLY A 49 16.23 7.78 1.73
C GLY A 49 16.27 8.31 0.30
N TYR A 50 15.64 9.44 0.05
CA TYR A 50 15.68 10.13 -1.24
C TYR A 50 16.95 10.93 -1.39
N ILE A 51 17.77 10.59 -2.39
CA ILE A 51 18.99 11.31 -2.76
C ILE A 51 18.71 12.08 -4.04
N ILE A 52 18.59 13.40 -3.93
CA ILE A 52 18.25 14.30 -5.02
C ILE A 52 19.43 15.24 -5.23
N PRO A 53 20.30 15.02 -6.25
CA PRO A 53 21.53 15.79 -6.44
C PRO A 53 21.32 17.30 -6.56
N ASP A 54 20.24 17.70 -7.27
CA ASP A 54 19.92 19.11 -7.52
C ASP A 54 18.77 19.62 -6.65
N GLY A 55 18.49 18.93 -5.51
CA GLY A 55 17.36 19.23 -4.65
C GLY A 55 17.62 18.96 -3.17
N THR A 56 16.55 18.92 -2.40
CA THR A 56 16.61 18.59 -0.98
C THR A 56 16.42 17.10 -0.79
N SER A 57 17.47 16.41 -0.35
CA SER A 57 17.37 14.99 0.08
C SER A 57 16.61 14.88 1.40
N TYR A 58 15.85 13.80 1.56
CA TYR A 58 15.01 13.58 2.76
C TYR A 58 14.83 12.09 3.02
N ILE A 59 14.26 11.78 4.18
CA ILE A 59 13.84 10.44 4.55
C ILE A 59 12.32 10.39 4.63
N ASP A 60 11.78 9.22 4.31
CA ASP A 60 10.36 8.92 4.24
C ASP A 60 10.10 7.59 4.98
N PRO A 61 9.85 7.60 6.28
CA PRO A 61 9.49 6.41 7.04
C PRO A 61 8.00 6.10 6.88
N VAL A 62 7.73 4.81 6.65
CA VAL A 62 6.40 4.21 6.58
C VAL A 62 6.34 3.06 7.58
N PHE A 63 5.35 3.06 8.45
CA PHE A 63 5.07 1.98 9.40
C PHE A 63 3.71 1.39 9.09
N THR A 64 3.63 0.06 8.93
CA THR A 64 2.37 -0.66 8.75
C THR A 64 2.11 -1.65 9.89
N ALA A 65 0.85 -1.90 10.17
CA ALA A 65 0.39 -2.91 11.12
C ALA A 65 -0.85 -3.60 10.54
N ASP A 66 -0.72 -4.90 10.29
CA ASP A 66 -1.75 -5.73 9.68
C ASP A 66 -2.29 -6.77 10.64
N HIS A 67 -3.60 -6.95 10.65
CA HIS A 67 -4.25 -8.02 11.41
C HIS A 67 -5.51 -8.50 10.67
N ASN A 68 -5.43 -9.68 10.08
CA ASN A 68 -6.49 -10.22 9.23
C ASN A 68 -6.84 -9.26 8.08
N TRP A 69 -8.07 -8.74 8.10
CA TRP A 69 -8.56 -7.78 7.12
C TRP A 69 -8.15 -6.33 7.40
N LEU A 70 -7.70 -6.01 8.61
CA LEU A 70 -7.40 -4.64 9.01
C LEU A 70 -5.96 -4.27 8.63
N HIS A 71 -5.83 -3.22 7.86
CA HIS A 71 -4.59 -2.55 7.55
C HIS A 71 -4.53 -1.17 8.22
N LEU A 72 -3.44 -0.90 8.92
CA LEU A 72 -3.14 0.40 9.51
C LEU A 72 -1.78 0.87 9.03
N GLU A 73 -1.68 2.15 8.69
CA GLU A 73 -0.42 2.70 8.22
C GLU A 73 -0.19 4.12 8.75
N ALA A 74 1.08 4.44 9.03
CA ALA A 74 1.56 5.77 9.42
C ALA A 74 2.75 6.14 8.55
N ARG A 75 2.69 7.32 7.92
CA ARG A 75 3.73 7.84 7.00
C ARG A 75 4.21 9.22 7.44
N TYR A 76 5.45 9.54 7.09
CA TYR A 76 5.99 10.88 7.27
C TYR A 76 6.84 11.27 6.07
N ASN A 77 6.64 12.47 5.52
CA ASN A 77 7.23 12.99 4.30
C ASN A 77 6.77 12.31 2.99
N TYR A 78 5.87 11.36 3.03
CA TYR A 78 5.42 10.60 1.86
C TYR A 78 4.60 11.48 0.90
N GLU A 79 3.54 12.11 1.38
CA GLU A 79 2.67 12.96 0.55
C GLU A 79 3.32 14.32 0.27
N ASN A 80 4.14 14.82 1.18
CA ASN A 80 4.91 16.05 1.03
C ASN A 80 5.90 16.17 2.19
N LEU A 81 6.97 16.96 2.02
CA LEU A 81 7.90 17.26 3.11
C LEU A 81 7.19 17.93 4.31
N ARG A 82 7.54 17.51 5.52
CA ARG A 82 6.92 17.97 6.80
C ARG A 82 5.44 17.69 6.87
N THR A 83 5.03 16.58 6.30
CA THR A 83 3.66 16.09 6.29
C THR A 83 3.65 14.69 6.87
N GLY A 84 2.72 14.41 7.76
CA GLY A 84 2.43 13.08 8.25
C GLY A 84 1.05 12.63 7.81
N SER A 85 0.82 11.33 7.77
CA SER A 85 -0.49 10.76 7.50
C SER A 85 -0.74 9.50 8.30
N LEU A 86 -2.01 9.24 8.55
CA LEU A 86 -2.49 8.01 9.18
C LEU A 86 -3.58 7.41 8.29
N TRP A 87 -3.48 6.11 8.05
CA TRP A 87 -4.32 5.39 7.12
C TRP A 87 -5.00 4.20 7.78
N VAL A 88 -6.20 3.90 7.32
CA VAL A 88 -6.91 2.66 7.60
C VAL A 88 -7.35 2.04 6.29
N GLY A 89 -7.09 0.75 6.13
CA GLY A 89 -7.37 -0.03 4.94
C GLY A 89 -8.05 -1.36 5.26
N TYR A 90 -8.47 -2.04 4.21
CA TYR A 90 -9.05 -3.36 4.26
C TYR A 90 -8.29 -4.30 3.31
N ASN A 91 -7.66 -5.34 3.86
CA ASN A 91 -6.92 -6.34 3.11
C ASN A 91 -7.86 -7.39 2.50
N PHE A 92 -7.80 -7.52 1.16
CA PHE A 92 -8.40 -8.61 0.40
C PHE A 92 -7.28 -9.42 -0.25
N SER A 93 -7.26 -10.73 -0.02
CA SER A 93 -6.29 -11.63 -0.65
C SER A 93 -7.02 -12.73 -1.42
N LEU A 94 -6.55 -13.03 -2.62
CA LEU A 94 -7.05 -14.08 -3.49
C LEU A 94 -5.88 -14.94 -3.98
N GLY A 95 -5.96 -16.25 -3.74
CA GLY A 95 -4.85 -17.17 -3.95
C GLY A 95 -3.85 -17.10 -2.81
N ASP A 96 -2.88 -18.01 -2.81
CA ASP A 96 -1.80 -18.07 -1.81
C ASP A 96 -0.63 -18.87 -2.39
N VAL A 97 0.42 -18.16 -2.80
CA VAL A 97 1.62 -18.78 -3.38
C VAL A 97 2.42 -19.58 -2.35
N ASP A 98 2.24 -19.30 -1.05
CA ASP A 98 2.89 -20.01 0.04
C ASP A 98 2.19 -21.34 0.31
N SER A 99 0.88 -21.44 0.07
CA SER A 99 0.10 -22.68 0.13
C SER A 99 0.15 -23.51 -1.17
N GLY A 100 0.83 -23.02 -2.22
CA GLY A 100 1.08 -23.75 -3.45
C GLY A 100 0.30 -23.27 -4.68
N ASP A 101 -0.45 -22.19 -4.57
CA ASP A 101 -1.05 -21.52 -5.71
C ASP A 101 0.02 -20.94 -6.65
N LYS A 102 -0.34 -20.72 -7.90
CA LYS A 102 0.60 -20.13 -8.87
C LYS A 102 0.63 -18.62 -8.76
N TRP A 103 -0.40 -18.02 -8.23
CA TRP A 103 -0.58 -16.58 -8.12
C TRP A 103 -1.30 -16.21 -6.81
N GLU A 104 -1.05 -15.01 -6.36
CA GLU A 104 -1.68 -14.37 -5.22
C GLU A 104 -1.92 -12.91 -5.58
N LEU A 105 -3.11 -12.44 -5.34
CA LEU A 105 -3.51 -11.07 -5.58
C LEU A 105 -3.98 -10.44 -4.28
N ASP A 106 -3.27 -9.43 -3.84
CA ASP A 106 -3.64 -8.62 -2.68
C ASP A 106 -4.14 -7.26 -3.13
N ILE A 107 -5.22 -6.80 -2.52
CA ILE A 107 -5.85 -5.52 -2.80
C ILE A 107 -6.21 -4.86 -1.47
N THR A 108 -5.66 -3.68 -1.22
CA THR A 108 -5.91 -2.92 0.02
C THR A 108 -6.44 -1.52 -0.31
N PRO A 109 -7.76 -1.36 -0.50
CA PRO A 109 -8.37 -0.04 -0.51
C PRO A 109 -8.24 0.60 0.88
N MET A 110 -7.85 1.88 0.92
CA MET A 110 -7.59 2.59 2.16
C MET A 110 -8.05 4.05 2.09
N ILE A 111 -8.17 4.66 3.26
CA ILE A 111 -8.41 6.10 3.39
C ILE A 111 -7.47 6.66 4.45
N GLY A 112 -6.85 7.80 4.15
CA GLY A 112 -5.91 8.48 5.03
C GLY A 112 -6.33 9.88 5.42
N GLY A 113 -5.93 10.29 6.61
CA GLY A 113 -5.91 11.67 7.06
C GLY A 113 -4.50 12.22 6.96
N VAL A 114 -4.32 13.30 6.21
CA VAL A 114 -3.03 13.95 5.94
C VAL A 114 -2.95 15.25 6.74
N PHE A 115 -1.82 15.49 7.41
CA PHE A 115 -1.63 16.65 8.30
C PHE A 115 -0.20 17.18 8.24
N GLY A 116 -0.04 18.48 8.38
CA GLY A 116 1.27 19.14 8.32
C GLY A 116 1.31 20.22 7.23
N ARG A 117 2.33 20.19 6.37
CA ARG A 117 2.44 21.12 5.23
C ARG A 117 1.32 20.93 4.23
N THR A 118 0.94 19.69 3.93
CA THR A 118 -0.32 19.31 3.27
C THR A 118 -1.30 18.85 4.35
N THR A 119 -2.58 19.21 4.22
CA THR A 119 -3.62 18.81 5.18
C THR A 119 -4.88 18.45 4.43
N GLY A 120 -5.34 17.20 4.58
CA GLY A 120 -6.47 16.74 3.78
C GLY A 120 -6.92 15.34 4.10
N ILE A 121 -7.69 14.80 3.17
CA ILE A 121 -8.14 13.41 3.15
C ILE A 121 -7.62 12.78 1.86
N ALA A 122 -7.18 11.54 1.94
CA ALA A 122 -6.65 10.82 0.79
C ALA A 122 -7.27 9.43 0.69
N PRO A 123 -8.12 9.14 -0.31
CA PRO A 123 -8.38 7.77 -0.73
C PRO A 123 -7.13 7.20 -1.42
N GLY A 124 -6.81 5.94 -1.10
CA GLY A 124 -5.69 5.21 -1.63
C GLY A 124 -6.03 3.77 -1.97
N LEU A 125 -5.16 3.14 -2.72
CA LEU A 125 -5.28 1.74 -3.10
C LEU A 125 -3.89 1.15 -3.27
N GLU A 126 -3.63 0.04 -2.60
CA GLU A 126 -2.48 -0.82 -2.86
C GLU A 126 -2.94 -2.10 -3.55
N VAL A 127 -2.16 -2.55 -4.51
CA VAL A 127 -2.38 -3.81 -5.23
C VAL A 127 -1.06 -4.50 -5.41
N SER A 128 -1.00 -5.78 -5.10
CA SER A 128 0.14 -6.65 -5.39
C SER A 128 -0.35 -7.93 -6.06
N LEU A 129 0.28 -8.30 -7.17
CA LEU A 129 0.06 -9.56 -7.87
C LEU A 129 1.37 -10.34 -7.91
N ASN A 130 1.44 -11.40 -7.15
CA ASN A 130 2.57 -12.32 -7.12
C ASN A 130 2.31 -13.55 -8.00
N TYR A 131 3.30 -13.92 -8.82
CA TYR A 131 3.26 -15.12 -9.63
C TYR A 131 4.45 -16.02 -9.31
N LYS A 132 4.16 -17.21 -8.75
CA LYS A 132 5.15 -18.24 -8.40
C LYS A 132 6.31 -17.77 -7.51
N ARG A 133 6.12 -16.76 -6.68
CA ARG A 133 7.19 -16.11 -5.87
C ARG A 133 8.36 -15.59 -6.70
N LYS A 134 8.17 -15.36 -7.99
CA LYS A 134 9.23 -14.94 -8.92
C LYS A 134 8.96 -13.65 -9.64
N ILE A 135 7.70 -13.37 -9.93
CA ILE A 135 7.30 -12.13 -10.59
C ILE A 135 6.26 -11.47 -9.71
N GLU A 136 6.49 -10.22 -9.41
CA GLU A 136 5.54 -9.39 -8.66
C GLU A 136 5.26 -8.11 -9.45
N ALA A 137 3.99 -7.79 -9.61
CA ALA A 137 3.54 -6.51 -10.11
C ALA A 137 2.80 -5.80 -8.97
N SER A 138 3.29 -4.65 -8.55
CA SER A 138 2.67 -3.88 -7.49
C SER A 138 2.34 -2.46 -7.91
N LEU A 139 1.37 -1.87 -7.23
CA LEU A 139 0.93 -0.50 -7.43
C LEU A 139 0.47 0.06 -6.09
N THR A 140 1.11 1.12 -5.64
CA THR A 140 0.59 2.00 -4.59
C THR A 140 0.11 3.29 -5.24
N ASN A 141 -1.11 3.72 -4.94
CA ASN A 141 -1.62 4.99 -5.45
C ASN A 141 -2.54 5.68 -4.47
N GLU A 142 -2.63 7.00 -4.59
CA GLU A 142 -3.48 7.84 -3.77
C GLU A 142 -3.88 9.12 -4.51
N TYR A 143 -4.97 9.73 -4.05
CA TYR A 143 -5.34 11.08 -4.42
C TYR A 143 -5.53 11.91 -3.16
N VAL A 144 -4.72 12.95 -3.00
CA VAL A 144 -4.81 13.85 -1.85
C VAL A 144 -5.72 15.03 -2.17
N PHE A 145 -6.79 15.16 -1.40
CA PHE A 145 -7.68 16.33 -1.38
C PHE A 145 -7.19 17.30 -0.29
N ASP A 146 -6.46 18.33 -0.69
CA ASP A 146 -6.03 19.37 0.27
C ASP A 146 -7.23 20.22 0.70
N THR A 147 -7.53 20.22 2.01
CA THR A 147 -8.67 20.96 2.56
C THR A 147 -8.44 22.47 2.67
N ARG A 148 -7.19 22.93 2.53
CA ARG A 148 -6.81 24.35 2.59
C ARG A 148 -6.83 25.01 1.22
N SER A 149 -6.43 24.29 0.17
CA SER A 149 -6.40 24.83 -1.19
C SER A 149 -6.50 23.73 -2.23
N LYS A 150 -7.36 23.91 -3.22
CA LYS A 150 -7.45 22.99 -4.36
C LYS A 150 -6.13 22.87 -5.15
N SER A 151 -5.28 23.89 -5.10
CA SER A 151 -3.96 23.84 -5.73
C SER A 151 -2.99 22.88 -5.03
N GLY A 152 -3.31 22.41 -3.82
CA GLY A 152 -2.60 21.37 -3.11
C GLY A 152 -3.06 19.96 -3.43
N ASN A 153 -4.12 19.79 -4.24
CA ASN A 153 -4.56 18.46 -4.66
C ASN A 153 -3.56 17.82 -5.62
N PHE A 154 -3.32 16.53 -5.43
CA PHE A 154 -2.48 15.77 -6.35
C PHE A 154 -2.89 14.28 -6.38
N TYR A 155 -2.57 13.63 -7.48
CA TYR A 155 -2.58 12.18 -7.64
C TYR A 155 -1.14 11.66 -7.64
N TYR A 156 -0.90 10.59 -6.93
CA TYR A 156 0.36 9.89 -6.88
C TYR A 156 0.17 8.41 -7.24
N ALA A 157 1.12 7.84 -7.96
CA ALA A 157 1.16 6.40 -8.25
C ALA A 157 2.59 5.90 -8.37
N TRP A 158 2.85 4.74 -7.79
CA TRP A 158 4.12 4.04 -7.79
C TRP A 158 3.93 2.59 -8.25
N PRO A 159 3.90 2.32 -9.57
CA PRO A 159 3.90 0.96 -10.11
C PRO A 159 5.31 0.37 -10.14
N GLN A 160 5.40 -0.93 -9.85
CA GLN A 160 6.63 -1.72 -9.94
C GLN A 160 6.35 -3.05 -10.64
N LEU A 161 7.36 -3.58 -11.33
CA LEU A 161 7.40 -4.94 -11.86
C LEU A 161 8.73 -5.55 -11.47
N THR A 162 8.69 -6.56 -10.62
CA THR A 162 9.87 -7.17 -10.01
C THR A 162 10.02 -8.61 -10.43
N TYR A 163 11.24 -9.03 -10.69
CA TYR A 163 11.62 -10.43 -10.91
C TYR A 163 12.62 -10.87 -9.84
N SER A 164 12.35 -12.00 -9.21
CA SER A 164 13.17 -12.60 -8.14
C SER A 164 13.86 -13.88 -8.66
N PRO A 165 15.06 -13.78 -9.26
CA PRO A 165 15.81 -14.95 -9.71
C PRO A 165 16.22 -15.87 -8.56
N LYS A 166 16.38 -15.29 -7.36
CA LYS A 166 16.65 -15.96 -6.08
C LYS A 166 15.74 -15.34 -5.02
N GLU A 167 15.46 -16.08 -3.94
CA GLU A 167 14.63 -15.59 -2.83
C GLU A 167 15.20 -14.33 -2.15
N TRP A 168 16.50 -14.13 -2.23
CA TRP A 168 17.22 -13.02 -1.62
C TRP A 168 17.53 -11.87 -2.60
N LEU A 169 17.26 -12.01 -3.90
CA LEU A 169 17.61 -11.02 -4.93
C LEU A 169 16.39 -10.66 -5.75
N HIS A 170 16.10 -9.36 -5.84
CA HIS A 170 15.03 -8.78 -6.62
C HIS A 170 15.60 -7.77 -7.62
N VAL A 171 15.13 -7.79 -8.83
CA VAL A 171 15.46 -6.80 -9.87
C VAL A 171 14.19 -6.42 -10.61
N GLY A 172 14.08 -5.16 -11.01
CA GLY A 172 12.82 -4.76 -11.65
C GLY A 172 12.82 -3.40 -12.29
N ALA A 173 11.66 -3.06 -12.83
CA ALA A 173 11.34 -1.74 -13.35
C ALA A 173 10.37 -1.04 -12.38
N VAL A 174 10.51 0.27 -12.28
CA VAL A 174 9.70 1.12 -11.43
C VAL A 174 9.34 2.40 -12.18
N ALA A 175 8.16 2.94 -11.89
CA ALA A 175 7.81 4.28 -12.30
C ALA A 175 7.18 5.02 -11.12
N GLN A 176 7.28 6.34 -11.15
CA GLN A 176 6.62 7.23 -10.21
C GLN A 176 5.87 8.28 -11.02
N ARG A 177 4.59 8.44 -10.76
CA ARG A 177 3.76 9.46 -11.39
C ARG A 177 3.21 10.40 -10.34
N THR A 178 3.45 11.69 -10.52
CA THR A 178 2.81 12.75 -9.74
C THR A 178 2.05 13.68 -10.69
N ASP A 179 0.77 13.87 -10.42
CA ASP A 179 -0.13 14.73 -11.18
C ASP A 179 -0.74 15.75 -10.22
N ALA A 180 -0.09 16.90 -10.10
CA ALA A 180 -0.52 17.97 -9.22
C ALA A 180 -1.43 18.95 -9.96
N TYR A 181 -2.38 19.52 -9.24
CA TYR A 181 -3.40 20.43 -9.78
C TYR A 181 -2.79 21.56 -10.61
N HIS A 182 -3.22 21.70 -11.87
CA HIS A 182 -2.70 22.67 -12.83
C HIS A 182 -1.20 22.67 -13.10
N SER A 183 -0.51 21.55 -12.81
CA SER A 183 0.91 21.35 -13.12
C SER A 183 1.06 20.29 -14.22
N PRO A 184 2.15 20.33 -15.00
CA PRO A 184 2.47 19.23 -15.91
C PRO A 184 2.63 17.92 -15.13
N VAL A 185 2.12 16.82 -15.67
CA VAL A 185 2.31 15.49 -15.09
C VAL A 185 3.79 15.17 -15.04
N ASN A 186 4.29 14.82 -13.85
CA ASN A 186 5.66 14.35 -13.68
C ASN A 186 5.66 12.82 -13.69
N ILE A 187 6.40 12.21 -14.60
CA ILE A 187 6.59 10.76 -14.68
C ILE A 187 8.09 10.48 -14.66
N GLN A 188 8.53 9.84 -13.59
CA GLN A 188 9.87 9.29 -13.46
C GLN A 188 9.84 7.79 -13.75
N ARG A 189 10.85 7.27 -14.44
CA ARG A 189 10.98 5.86 -14.77
C ARG A 189 12.35 5.38 -14.37
N GLY A 190 12.43 4.14 -13.90
CA GLY A 190 13.67 3.64 -13.37
C GLY A 190 13.74 2.13 -13.28
N PHE A 191 14.75 1.69 -12.59
CA PHE A 191 14.96 0.29 -12.24
C PHE A 191 15.24 0.17 -10.74
N LEU A 192 15.04 -1.04 -10.23
CA LEU A 192 15.35 -1.39 -8.86
C LEU A 192 16.23 -2.63 -8.78
N VAL A 193 17.04 -2.67 -7.72
CA VAL A 193 17.76 -3.86 -7.27
C VAL A 193 17.58 -3.96 -5.76
N GLY A 194 17.06 -5.09 -5.29
CA GLY A 194 16.79 -5.31 -3.88
C GLY A 194 17.36 -6.62 -3.38
N PHE A 195 17.63 -6.66 -2.08
CA PHE A 195 18.09 -7.82 -1.35
C PHE A 195 17.18 -8.03 -0.15
N SER A 196 16.74 -9.27 0.06
CA SER A 196 15.97 -9.65 1.24
C SER A 196 16.61 -10.78 2.00
N HIS A 197 16.45 -10.78 3.33
CA HIS A 197 16.95 -11.83 4.19
C HIS A 197 15.93 -12.17 5.27
N LYS A 198 15.48 -13.42 5.28
CA LYS A 198 14.61 -13.96 6.33
C LYS A 198 15.49 -14.55 7.45
N ILE A 199 15.23 -14.16 8.69
CA ILE A 199 15.94 -14.73 9.85
C ILE A 199 15.30 -16.07 10.18
N ALA A 200 16.03 -17.17 10.01
CA ALA A 200 15.55 -18.56 10.05
C ALA A 200 14.80 -18.97 11.33
N SER A 201 14.97 -18.25 12.45
CA SER A 201 14.33 -18.56 13.74
C SER A 201 13.24 -17.55 14.16
N SER A 202 12.88 -16.64 13.28
CA SER A 202 11.89 -15.59 13.59
C SER A 202 11.07 -15.21 12.35
N HIS A 203 9.91 -14.60 12.56
CA HIS A 203 9.12 -14.00 11.48
C HIS A 203 9.75 -12.73 10.90
N LYS A 204 10.97 -12.37 11.33
CA LYS A 204 11.65 -11.15 10.92
C LYS A 204 12.25 -11.26 9.52
N LYS A 205 12.00 -10.25 8.70
CA LYS A 205 12.55 -10.11 7.36
C LYS A 205 13.23 -8.74 7.27
N TRP A 206 14.44 -8.71 6.70
CA TRP A 206 15.11 -7.46 6.32
C TRP A 206 15.09 -7.32 4.81
N GLU A 207 14.88 -6.11 4.38
CA GLU A 207 14.86 -5.75 2.97
C GLU A 207 15.69 -4.49 2.74
N PHE A 208 16.49 -4.50 1.66
CA PHE A 208 17.23 -3.34 1.20
C PHE A 208 17.03 -3.22 -0.31
N THR A 209 16.48 -2.11 -0.77
CA THR A 209 16.24 -1.86 -2.19
C THR A 209 16.84 -0.53 -2.60
N THR A 210 17.44 -0.50 -3.77
CA THR A 210 17.91 0.74 -4.40
C THR A 210 17.10 0.95 -5.67
N TYR A 211 16.51 2.12 -5.76
CA TYR A 211 15.81 2.61 -6.94
C TYR A 211 16.64 3.70 -7.60
N VAL A 212 16.70 3.68 -8.92
CA VAL A 212 17.32 4.75 -9.70
C VAL A 212 16.33 5.22 -10.75
N PHE A 213 15.84 6.43 -10.58
CA PHE A 213 14.91 7.08 -11.50
C PHE A 213 15.64 7.98 -12.49
N ASN A 214 15.13 8.03 -13.73
CA ASN A 214 15.63 8.85 -14.82
C ASN A 214 17.16 8.72 -15.04
N PRO A 215 17.72 7.50 -15.14
CA PRO A 215 19.15 7.30 -15.24
C PRO A 215 19.72 7.97 -16.51
N GLY A 216 20.79 8.74 -16.35
CA GLY A 216 21.51 9.39 -17.45
C GLY A 216 20.85 10.64 -18.05
N ILE A 217 19.78 11.13 -17.44
CA ILE A 217 19.13 12.39 -17.83
C ILE A 217 19.07 13.35 -16.63
N SER A 218 18.80 14.63 -16.90
CA SER A 218 18.60 15.63 -15.84
C SER A 218 17.47 15.21 -14.92
N GLY A 219 17.67 15.36 -13.61
CA GLY A 219 16.69 14.95 -12.59
C GLY A 219 16.81 13.47 -12.17
N THR A 220 17.98 12.84 -12.38
CA THR A 220 18.28 11.53 -11.79
C THR A 220 18.08 11.57 -10.28
N THR A 221 17.25 10.67 -9.75
CA THR A 221 16.99 10.52 -8.32
C THR A 221 17.32 9.09 -7.91
N ALA A 222 18.00 8.91 -6.79
CA ALA A 222 18.18 7.60 -6.18
C ALA A 222 17.37 7.53 -4.89
N VAL A 223 16.74 6.36 -4.65
CA VAL A 223 16.06 6.06 -3.39
C VAL A 223 16.71 4.81 -2.81
N LEU A 224 17.12 4.91 -1.55
CA LEU A 224 17.64 3.79 -0.75
C LEU A 224 16.59 3.41 0.27
N GLU A 225 15.99 2.26 0.08
CA GLU A 225 14.99 1.69 0.98
C GLU A 225 15.61 0.68 1.93
N ALA A 226 15.24 0.75 3.19
CA ALA A 226 15.52 -0.26 4.20
C ALA A 226 14.23 -0.62 4.92
N GLY A 227 13.87 -1.90 4.90
CA GLY A 227 12.66 -2.43 5.51
C GLY A 227 12.95 -3.51 6.54
N VAL A 228 12.10 -3.60 7.56
CA VAL A 228 12.08 -4.69 8.55
C VAL A 228 10.64 -5.09 8.86
N GLY A 229 10.34 -6.38 8.64
CA GLY A 229 9.10 -7.02 9.09
C GLY A 229 9.31 -7.80 10.39
N PHE A 230 8.32 -7.78 11.32
CA PHE A 230 8.38 -8.46 12.62
C PHE A 230 7.01 -8.74 13.22
#